data_52d7c2c3c808e9be76de6818f913fdf9
#
_entry.id   52d7c2c3c808e9be76de6818f913fdf9
#
_cell.length_a   1.000
_cell.length_b   1.000
_cell.length_c   1.000
_cell.angle_alpha   90.00
_cell.angle_beta   90.00
_cell.angle_gamma   90.00
#
_symmetry.space_group_name_H-M   'P 1'
#
loop_
_entity.id
_entity.type
_entity.pdbx_description
1 polymer ?
#
loop_
_entity_poly.entity_id
_entity_poly.type
_entity_poly.pdbx_seq_one_letter_code
_entity_poly.pdbx_strand_id
1 'polypeptide(L)'
;LMTGKDMEGVELQAPEEALSYVDDGVRDFASRPEMSLYSAQFAQNDLKLRQLNTLISPKLSLSLQGGYGRPGMNMLSGDFSGYFVAGLKLQWNIGALYTRGNDIRKIKADAQKIELTRQSFLLNSSIEAEQKNNAIEKARDVLDQDSEIIALRQRIRASGENQYREGTIKMNDYLSMLDEEYKAKANESLHEVQLMMAVYDMKNTIGK
;
A
#
# COMPACT_ATOMS: atom_id res chain seq x y z
N LEU A 1 4.07 7.53 18.86
CA LEU A 1 5.28 6.72 19.08
C LEU A 1 5.91 6.18 17.78
N MET A 2 5.34 6.50 16.60
CA MET A 2 5.91 6.06 15.30
C MET A 2 7.23 6.77 14.93
N THR A 3 7.51 7.92 15.49
CA THR A 3 8.74 8.68 15.17
C THR A 3 9.93 8.38 16.10
N GLY A 4 9.72 7.65 17.20
CA GLY A 4 10.76 7.39 18.22
C GLY A 4 11.34 8.65 18.90
N LYS A 5 10.72 9.81 18.66
CA LYS A 5 11.13 11.09 19.28
C LYS A 5 10.16 11.44 20.41
N ASP A 6 10.71 11.99 21.47
CA ASP A 6 9.90 12.59 22.53
C ASP A 6 9.19 13.82 21.96
N MET A 7 7.88 13.85 22.13
CA MET A 7 7.01 14.92 21.58
C MET A 7 6.71 16.00 22.63
N GLU A 8 7.32 15.93 23.81
CA GLU A 8 7.18 16.97 24.82
C GLU A 8 7.76 18.30 24.33
N GLY A 9 6.90 19.33 24.22
CA GLY A 9 7.28 20.66 23.77
C GLY A 9 7.28 20.89 22.25
N VAL A 10 6.80 19.95 21.46
CA VAL A 10 6.63 20.14 20.01
C VAL A 10 5.26 20.77 19.74
N GLU A 11 5.27 21.98 19.19
CA GLU A 11 4.05 22.62 18.72
C GLU A 11 3.59 21.92 17.41
N LEU A 12 2.43 21.26 17.49
CA LEU A 12 1.85 20.58 16.33
C LEU A 12 1.14 21.64 15.48
N GLN A 13 1.65 21.88 14.28
CA GLN A 13 0.99 22.72 13.29
C GLN A 13 0.07 21.86 12.42
N ALA A 14 -1.16 22.32 12.21
CA ALA A 14 -2.08 21.70 11.28
C ALA A 14 -1.53 21.89 9.84
N PRO A 15 -1.48 20.85 9.00
CA PRO A 15 -1.05 20.99 7.61
C PRO A 15 -2.14 21.71 6.81
N GLU A 16 -1.91 22.96 6.47
CA GLU A 16 -2.84 23.81 5.71
C GLU A 16 -3.22 23.19 4.35
N GLU A 17 -2.31 22.44 3.73
CA GLU A 17 -2.55 21.73 2.47
C GLU A 17 -3.69 20.71 2.53
N ALA A 18 -3.97 20.14 3.72
CA ALA A 18 -5.04 19.17 3.86
C ALA A 18 -6.42 19.83 3.85
N LEU A 19 -6.54 21.04 4.41
CA LEU A 19 -7.81 21.80 4.44
C LEU A 19 -8.16 22.33 3.05
N SER A 20 -7.15 22.70 2.23
CA SER A 20 -7.32 23.23 0.88
C SER A 20 -7.32 22.14 -0.21
N TYR A 21 -7.24 20.87 0.16
CA TYR A 21 -7.21 19.76 -0.81
C TYR A 21 -8.47 19.76 -1.69
N VAL A 22 -8.25 19.81 -3.01
CA VAL A 22 -9.31 19.61 -4.01
C VAL A 22 -9.02 18.32 -4.75
N ASP A 23 -10.01 17.43 -4.80
CA ASP A 23 -9.90 16.22 -5.60
C ASP A 23 -9.96 16.59 -7.10
N ASP A 24 -8.88 16.29 -7.83
CA ASP A 24 -8.79 16.53 -9.27
C ASP A 24 -9.51 15.46 -10.12
N GLY A 25 -10.10 14.46 -9.46
CA GLY A 25 -10.78 13.34 -10.11
C GLY A 25 -9.84 12.36 -10.81
N VAL A 26 -8.53 12.62 -10.80
CA VAL A 26 -7.53 11.76 -11.46
C VAL A 26 -7.20 10.58 -10.54
N ARG A 27 -7.66 9.40 -10.91
CA ARG A 27 -7.44 8.14 -10.20
C ARG A 27 -6.25 7.40 -10.82
N ASP A 28 -5.03 7.91 -10.58
CA ASP A 28 -3.81 7.23 -11.01
C ASP A 28 -3.22 6.36 -9.88
N PHE A 29 -3.41 5.05 -10.01
CA PHE A 29 -2.86 4.06 -9.09
C PHE A 29 -1.50 3.50 -9.53
N ALA A 30 -0.85 4.07 -10.56
CA ALA A 30 0.42 3.56 -11.08
C ALA A 30 1.57 3.69 -10.06
N SER A 31 1.50 4.68 -9.17
CA SER A 31 2.48 4.91 -8.10
C SER A 31 2.38 3.92 -6.94
N ARG A 32 1.29 3.15 -6.83
CA ARG A 32 1.10 2.18 -5.76
C ARG A 32 2.10 1.01 -5.86
N PRO A 33 2.72 0.60 -4.73
CA PRO A 33 3.70 -0.49 -4.72
C PRO A 33 3.13 -1.83 -5.23
N GLU A 34 1.80 -2.06 -5.09
CA GLU A 34 1.14 -3.26 -5.59
C GLU A 34 1.24 -3.40 -7.13
N MET A 35 1.32 -2.29 -7.86
CA MET A 35 1.49 -2.32 -9.32
C MET A 35 2.87 -2.89 -9.70
N SER A 36 3.91 -2.59 -8.92
CA SER A 36 5.23 -3.18 -9.12
C SER A 36 5.23 -4.69 -8.82
N LEU A 37 4.44 -5.14 -7.83
CA LEU A 37 4.26 -6.55 -7.53
C LEU A 37 3.63 -7.30 -8.71
N TYR A 38 2.56 -6.76 -9.32
CA TYR A 38 1.95 -7.40 -10.50
C TYR A 38 2.92 -7.47 -11.67
N SER A 39 3.70 -6.41 -11.92
CA SER A 39 4.72 -6.41 -12.98
C SER A 39 5.80 -7.48 -12.75
N ALA A 40 6.25 -7.65 -11.50
CA ALA A 40 7.19 -8.70 -11.12
C ALA A 40 6.59 -10.11 -11.29
N GLN A 41 5.32 -10.31 -10.97
CA GLN A 41 4.62 -11.57 -11.19
C GLN A 41 4.49 -11.92 -12.68
N PHE A 42 4.21 -10.95 -13.54
CA PHE A 42 4.22 -11.16 -15.00
C PHE A 42 5.60 -11.54 -15.51
N ALA A 43 6.65 -10.83 -15.05
CA ALA A 43 8.03 -11.16 -15.41
C ALA A 43 8.42 -12.59 -14.95
N GLN A 44 8.03 -12.97 -13.74
CA GLN A 44 8.24 -14.34 -13.24
C GLN A 44 7.52 -15.38 -14.10
N ASN A 45 6.30 -15.07 -14.55
CA ASN A 45 5.53 -15.97 -15.40
C ASN A 45 6.16 -16.14 -16.81
N ASP A 46 6.70 -15.05 -17.38
CA ASP A 46 7.49 -15.12 -18.62
C ASP A 46 8.75 -15.97 -18.47
N LEU A 47 9.46 -15.82 -17.34
CA LEU A 47 10.62 -16.67 -17.03
C LEU A 47 10.25 -18.15 -16.95
N LYS A 48 9.10 -18.50 -16.38
CA LYS A 48 8.60 -19.89 -16.37
C LYS A 48 8.37 -20.44 -17.78
N LEU A 49 7.83 -19.61 -18.69
CA LEU A 49 7.68 -20.00 -20.12
C LEU A 49 9.04 -20.27 -20.78
N ARG A 50 10.02 -19.41 -20.51
CA ARG A 50 11.40 -19.60 -21.04
C ARG A 50 12.04 -20.85 -20.45
N GLN A 51 11.86 -21.13 -19.17
CA GLN A 51 12.36 -22.34 -18.51
C GLN A 51 11.78 -23.61 -19.13
N LEU A 52 10.48 -23.63 -19.49
CA LEU A 52 9.89 -24.79 -20.19
C LEU A 52 10.60 -25.09 -21.50
N ASN A 53 11.02 -24.06 -22.25
CA ASN A 53 11.77 -24.26 -23.50
C ASN A 53 13.17 -24.84 -23.26
N THR A 54 13.82 -24.47 -22.15
CA THR A 54 15.14 -25.03 -21.81
C THR A 54 15.08 -26.46 -21.28
N LEU A 55 13.94 -26.87 -20.65
CA LEU A 55 13.74 -28.21 -20.11
C LEU A 55 13.69 -29.30 -21.21
N ILE A 56 13.22 -28.93 -22.40
CA ILE A 56 13.16 -29.85 -23.56
C ILE A 56 14.45 -29.88 -24.39
N SER A 57 15.39 -28.99 -24.12
CA SER A 57 16.66 -28.95 -24.82
C SER A 57 17.62 -29.99 -24.25
N PRO A 58 18.38 -30.70 -25.12
CA PRO A 58 19.41 -31.62 -24.65
C PRO A 58 20.48 -30.84 -23.89
N LYS A 59 20.93 -31.37 -22.77
CA LYS A 59 22.01 -30.81 -21.95
C LYS A 59 23.26 -31.62 -22.15
N LEU A 60 24.31 -30.95 -22.64
CA LEU A 60 25.65 -31.51 -22.76
C LEU A 60 26.49 -30.99 -21.60
N SER A 61 27.06 -31.91 -20.82
CA SER A 61 27.93 -31.58 -19.70
C SER A 61 29.29 -32.18 -19.92
N LEU A 62 30.34 -31.38 -19.78
CA LEU A 62 31.74 -31.84 -19.71
C LEU A 62 32.14 -31.89 -18.24
N SER A 63 32.62 -33.03 -17.79
CA SER A 63 33.18 -33.22 -16.46
C SER A 63 34.68 -33.53 -16.57
N LEU A 64 35.46 -32.81 -15.78
CA LEU A 64 36.88 -33.00 -15.62
C LEU A 64 37.16 -33.25 -14.15
N GLN A 65 37.77 -34.37 -13.83
CA GLN A 65 38.13 -34.71 -12.46
C GLN A 65 39.59 -35.16 -12.43
N GLY A 66 40.36 -34.54 -11.60
CA GLY A 66 41.76 -34.95 -11.31
C GLY A 66 41.93 -35.23 -9.83
N GLY A 67 42.78 -36.14 -9.50
CA GLY A 67 43.12 -36.46 -8.12
C GLY A 67 44.52 -37.06 -8.01
N TYR A 68 45.08 -36.97 -6.81
CA TYR A 68 46.34 -37.62 -6.42
C TYR A 68 46.06 -38.38 -5.13
N GLY A 69 46.32 -39.69 -5.16
CA GLY A 69 46.01 -40.53 -4.01
C GLY A 69 46.60 -41.90 -4.06
N ARG A 70 46.41 -42.65 -2.98
CA ARG A 70 46.88 -44.04 -2.81
C ARG A 70 45.72 -44.90 -2.26
N PRO A 71 45.29 -45.96 -2.98
CA PRO A 71 45.63 -46.25 -4.36
C PRO A 71 45.09 -45.19 -5.31
N GLY A 72 45.74 -44.94 -6.41
CA GLY A 72 45.22 -44.07 -7.48
C GLY A 72 44.12 -44.79 -8.25
N MET A 73 43.99 -44.59 -9.55
CA MET A 73 42.99 -45.27 -10.39
C MET A 73 43.25 -46.79 -10.53
N ASN A 74 44.48 -47.25 -10.24
CA ASN A 74 44.82 -48.66 -10.18
C ASN A 74 44.76 -49.19 -8.73
N MET A 75 43.71 -49.92 -8.40
CA MET A 75 43.50 -50.49 -7.06
C MET A 75 44.53 -51.51 -6.63
N LEU A 76 45.32 -52.07 -7.56
CA LEU A 76 46.33 -53.07 -7.30
C LEU A 76 47.71 -52.47 -6.98
N SER A 77 47.89 -51.18 -7.23
CA SER A 77 49.13 -50.50 -6.94
C SER A 77 49.10 -49.84 -5.56
N GLY A 78 50.10 -50.16 -4.73
CA GLY A 78 50.27 -49.56 -3.41
C GLY A 78 50.93 -48.20 -3.41
N ASP A 79 51.18 -47.60 -4.59
CA ASP A 79 51.90 -46.33 -4.71
C ASP A 79 50.95 -45.13 -4.90
N PHE A 80 51.40 -43.94 -4.47
CA PHE A 80 50.70 -42.71 -4.77
C PHE A 80 50.79 -42.40 -6.27
N SER A 81 49.62 -42.21 -6.93
CA SER A 81 49.56 -41.83 -8.32
C SER A 81 48.54 -40.76 -8.59
N GLY A 82 48.85 -39.89 -9.55
CA GLY A 82 47.90 -38.91 -10.07
C GLY A 82 46.99 -39.55 -11.12
N TYR A 83 45.75 -39.15 -11.15
CA TYR A 83 44.80 -39.56 -12.20
C TYR A 83 44.02 -38.38 -12.72
N PHE A 84 43.56 -38.51 -13.95
CA PHE A 84 42.71 -37.54 -14.61
C PHE A 84 41.60 -38.29 -15.37
N VAL A 85 40.36 -37.87 -15.16
CA VAL A 85 39.18 -38.42 -15.82
C VAL A 85 38.45 -37.32 -16.53
N ALA A 86 38.25 -37.45 -17.83
CA ALA A 86 37.41 -36.55 -18.63
C ALA A 86 36.17 -37.33 -19.07
N GLY A 87 34.99 -36.74 -18.87
CA GLY A 87 33.72 -37.34 -19.24
C GLY A 87 32.78 -36.36 -19.95
N LEU A 88 32.11 -36.87 -21.00
CA LEU A 88 31.00 -36.16 -21.66
C LEU A 88 29.69 -36.84 -21.28
N LYS A 89 28.72 -36.08 -20.78
CA LYS A 89 27.39 -36.56 -20.44
C LYS A 89 26.35 -35.79 -21.25
N LEU A 90 25.58 -36.50 -22.09
CA LEU A 90 24.41 -35.98 -22.79
C LEU A 90 23.16 -36.42 -22.00
N GLN A 91 22.33 -35.48 -21.59
CA GLN A 91 21.08 -35.72 -20.93
C GLN A 91 19.94 -35.03 -21.66
N TRP A 92 18.92 -35.78 -22.04
CA TRP A 92 17.75 -35.27 -22.73
C TRP A 92 16.47 -35.76 -22.05
N ASN A 93 15.63 -34.78 -21.60
CA ASN A 93 14.36 -35.08 -20.99
C ASN A 93 13.24 -35.13 -22.05
N ILE A 94 13.10 -36.28 -22.70
CA ILE A 94 12.08 -36.50 -23.75
C ILE A 94 10.67 -36.49 -23.14
N GLY A 95 10.51 -36.91 -21.88
CA GLY A 95 9.21 -36.91 -21.18
C GLY A 95 8.57 -35.52 -21.05
N ALA A 96 9.39 -34.47 -20.94
CA ALA A 96 8.94 -33.10 -20.90
C ALA A 96 8.22 -32.64 -22.17
N LEU A 97 8.42 -33.31 -23.31
CA LEU A 97 7.70 -33.00 -24.54
C LEU A 97 6.19 -33.31 -24.44
N TYR A 98 5.81 -34.37 -23.71
CA TYR A 98 4.43 -34.77 -23.53
C TYR A 98 3.63 -33.77 -22.67
N THR A 99 4.24 -33.24 -21.63
CA THR A 99 3.58 -32.33 -20.69
C THR A 99 3.61 -30.88 -21.14
N ARG A 100 4.57 -30.51 -22.03
CA ARG A 100 4.82 -29.14 -22.47
C ARG A 100 3.56 -28.35 -22.86
N GLY A 101 2.67 -28.98 -23.64
CA GLY A 101 1.43 -28.33 -24.09
C GLY A 101 0.51 -27.93 -22.92
N ASN A 102 0.39 -28.81 -21.93
CA ASN A 102 -0.40 -28.57 -20.74
C ASN A 102 0.30 -27.55 -19.79
N ASP A 103 1.60 -27.63 -19.67
CA ASP A 103 2.39 -26.70 -18.84
C ASP A 103 2.32 -25.27 -19.40
N ILE A 104 2.38 -25.10 -20.73
CA ILE A 104 2.17 -23.80 -21.38
C ILE A 104 0.75 -23.28 -21.13
N ARG A 105 -0.28 -24.13 -21.22
CA ARG A 105 -1.66 -23.71 -20.93
C ARG A 105 -1.81 -23.28 -19.48
N LYS A 106 -1.20 -24.01 -18.55
CA LYS A 106 -1.19 -23.67 -17.12
C LYS A 106 -0.54 -22.30 -16.89
N ILE A 107 0.63 -22.04 -17.45
CA ILE A 107 1.33 -20.77 -17.30
C ILE A 107 0.52 -19.61 -17.92
N LYS A 108 -0.13 -19.84 -19.06
CA LYS A 108 -1.05 -18.85 -19.65
C LYS A 108 -2.26 -18.58 -18.78
N ALA A 109 -2.85 -19.60 -18.17
CA ALA A 109 -3.95 -19.44 -17.22
C ALA A 109 -3.49 -18.69 -15.94
N ASP A 110 -2.28 -18.95 -15.45
CA ASP A 110 -1.69 -18.19 -14.34
C ASP A 110 -1.50 -16.70 -14.72
N ALA A 111 -1.06 -16.40 -15.96
CA ALA A 111 -0.97 -15.02 -16.45
C ALA A 111 -2.35 -14.33 -16.48
N GLN A 112 -3.38 -15.02 -16.96
CA GLN A 112 -4.75 -14.49 -16.95
C GLN A 112 -5.25 -14.25 -15.52
N LYS A 113 -4.94 -15.15 -14.58
CA LYS A 113 -5.28 -14.99 -13.17
C LYS A 113 -4.62 -13.75 -12.57
N ILE A 114 -3.32 -13.52 -12.84
CA ILE A 114 -2.61 -12.32 -12.39
C ILE A 114 -3.30 -11.06 -12.95
N GLU A 115 -3.63 -11.06 -14.25
CA GLU A 115 -4.32 -9.91 -14.87
C GLU A 115 -5.69 -9.64 -14.26
N LEU A 116 -6.50 -10.67 -14.03
CA LEU A 116 -7.81 -10.53 -13.39
C LEU A 116 -7.68 -10.02 -11.94
N THR A 117 -6.65 -10.49 -11.22
CA THR A 117 -6.37 -10.01 -9.86
C THR A 117 -5.97 -8.54 -9.88
N ARG A 118 -5.15 -8.11 -10.85
CA ARG A 118 -4.77 -6.71 -11.05
C ARG A 118 -5.99 -5.84 -11.36
N GLN A 119 -6.88 -6.31 -12.25
CA GLN A 119 -8.10 -5.58 -12.58
C GLN A 119 -9.04 -5.45 -11.38
N SER A 120 -9.20 -6.54 -10.61
CA SER A 120 -9.99 -6.51 -9.37
C SER A 120 -9.39 -5.55 -8.34
N PHE A 121 -8.07 -5.50 -8.22
CA PHE A 121 -7.38 -4.54 -7.37
C PHE A 121 -7.67 -3.11 -7.79
N LEU A 122 -7.53 -2.79 -9.08
CA LEU A 122 -7.80 -1.44 -9.60
C LEU A 122 -9.26 -1.03 -9.40
N LEU A 123 -10.20 -1.94 -9.63
CA LEU A 123 -11.63 -1.68 -9.38
C LEU A 123 -11.88 -1.39 -7.89
N ASN A 124 -11.38 -2.23 -6.99
CA ASN A 124 -11.55 -2.04 -5.56
C ASN A 124 -10.89 -0.73 -5.09
N SER A 125 -9.70 -0.41 -5.59
CA SER A 125 -9.02 0.86 -5.29
C SER A 125 -9.80 2.07 -5.79
N SER A 126 -10.45 1.97 -6.95
CA SER A 126 -11.30 3.07 -7.46
C SER A 126 -12.56 3.27 -6.61
N ILE A 127 -13.19 2.17 -6.18
CA ILE A 127 -14.35 2.22 -5.26
C ILE A 127 -13.94 2.82 -3.91
N GLU A 128 -12.80 2.38 -3.37
CA GLU A 128 -12.27 2.91 -2.11
C GLU A 128 -11.97 4.41 -2.22
N ALA A 129 -11.31 4.84 -3.30
CA ALA A 129 -11.03 6.25 -3.54
C ALA A 129 -12.31 7.09 -3.61
N GLU A 130 -13.37 6.59 -4.26
CA GLU A 130 -14.67 7.26 -4.31
C GLU A 130 -15.32 7.36 -2.93
N GLN A 131 -15.26 6.30 -2.13
CA GLN A 131 -15.75 6.33 -0.75
C GLN A 131 -14.99 7.35 0.11
N LYS A 132 -13.66 7.46 -0.06
CA LYS A 132 -12.84 8.46 0.65
C LYS A 132 -13.16 9.87 0.19
N ASN A 133 -13.40 10.09 -1.10
CA ASN A 133 -13.83 11.39 -1.61
C ASN A 133 -15.17 11.83 -1.01
N ASN A 134 -16.17 10.94 -1.00
CA ASN A 134 -17.46 11.21 -0.36
C ASN A 134 -17.33 11.53 1.15
N ALA A 135 -16.35 10.90 1.83
CA ALA A 135 -16.07 11.20 3.22
C ALA A 135 -15.46 12.61 3.40
N ILE A 136 -14.61 13.04 2.48
CA ILE A 136 -14.06 14.40 2.47
C ILE A 136 -15.16 15.44 2.24
N GLU A 137 -16.01 15.22 1.23
CA GLU A 137 -17.15 16.13 0.96
C GLU A 137 -18.07 16.26 2.17
N LYS A 138 -18.42 15.11 2.77
CA LYS A 138 -19.25 15.11 3.99
C LYS A 138 -18.57 15.85 5.15
N ALA A 139 -17.26 15.69 5.33
CA ALA A 139 -16.54 16.39 6.40
C ALA A 139 -16.52 17.92 6.17
N ARG A 140 -16.48 18.37 4.92
CA ARG A 140 -16.60 19.79 4.56
C ARG A 140 -17.99 20.35 4.85
N ASP A 141 -19.04 19.63 4.44
CA ASP A 141 -20.42 20.04 4.73
C ASP A 141 -20.65 20.20 6.24
N VAL A 142 -20.02 19.34 7.05
CA VAL A 142 -20.11 19.44 8.52
C VAL A 142 -19.39 20.69 9.01
N LEU A 143 -18.19 21.02 8.49
CA LEU A 143 -17.47 22.24 8.88
C LEU A 143 -18.22 23.51 8.48
N ASP A 144 -18.87 23.52 7.33
CA ASP A 144 -19.69 24.66 6.90
C ASP A 144 -20.87 24.85 7.88
N GLN A 145 -21.51 23.75 8.32
CA GLN A 145 -22.56 23.80 9.33
C GLN A 145 -22.03 24.27 10.70
N ASP A 146 -20.84 23.85 11.11
CA ASP A 146 -20.25 24.28 12.38
C ASP A 146 -20.04 25.81 12.40
N SER A 147 -19.56 26.38 11.31
CA SER A 147 -19.38 27.84 11.19
C SER A 147 -20.70 28.61 11.37
N GLU A 148 -21.80 28.11 10.80
CA GLU A 148 -23.14 28.68 11.00
C GLU A 148 -23.63 28.54 12.46
N ILE A 149 -23.39 27.35 13.04
CA ILE A 149 -23.77 27.09 14.47
C ILE A 149 -23.00 28.04 15.39
N ILE A 150 -21.69 28.21 15.17
CA ILE A 150 -20.86 29.13 15.97
C ILE A 150 -21.37 30.55 15.85
N ALA A 151 -21.66 31.01 14.62
CA ALA A 151 -22.20 32.35 14.41
C ALA A 151 -23.56 32.56 15.16
N LEU A 152 -24.41 31.52 15.16
CA LEU A 152 -25.67 31.56 15.90
C LEU A 152 -25.44 31.60 17.44
N ARG A 153 -24.54 30.73 17.95
CA ARG A 153 -24.20 30.68 19.39
C ARG A 153 -23.57 31.98 19.87
N GLN A 154 -22.74 32.65 19.07
CA GLN A 154 -22.20 33.98 19.37
C GLN A 154 -23.29 35.04 19.51
N ARG A 155 -24.31 35.05 18.61
CA ARG A 155 -25.44 35.96 18.70
C ARG A 155 -26.28 35.70 19.96
N ILE A 156 -26.54 34.43 20.29
CA ILE A 156 -27.27 34.03 21.49
C ILE A 156 -26.52 34.50 22.74
N ARG A 157 -25.19 34.25 22.81
CA ARG A 157 -24.36 34.71 23.94
C ARG A 157 -24.38 36.24 24.07
N ALA A 158 -24.21 36.97 22.94
CA ALA A 158 -24.26 38.44 22.99
C ALA A 158 -25.61 38.99 23.48
N SER A 159 -26.72 38.37 23.07
CA SER A 159 -28.04 38.69 23.59
C SER A 159 -28.17 38.37 25.09
N GLY A 160 -27.67 37.19 25.50
CA GLY A 160 -27.65 36.77 26.92
C GLY A 160 -26.79 37.69 27.79
N GLU A 161 -25.67 38.20 27.28
CA GLU A 161 -24.83 39.17 27.97
C GLU A 161 -25.60 40.46 28.29
N ASN A 162 -26.37 40.98 27.33
CA ASN A 162 -27.22 42.16 27.53
C ASN A 162 -28.34 41.91 28.55
N GLN A 163 -29.02 40.74 28.42
CA GLN A 163 -30.07 40.35 29.36
C GLN A 163 -29.55 40.16 30.79
N TYR A 164 -28.35 39.63 30.94
CA TYR A 164 -27.71 39.53 32.26
C TYR A 164 -27.38 40.89 32.86
N ARG A 165 -26.84 41.82 32.04
CA ARG A 165 -26.56 43.21 32.47
C ARG A 165 -27.85 43.96 32.91
N GLU A 166 -28.96 43.66 32.24
CA GLU A 166 -30.28 44.21 32.58
C GLU A 166 -30.97 43.50 33.78
N GLY A 167 -30.35 42.41 34.28
CA GLY A 167 -30.86 41.64 35.40
C GLY A 167 -32.05 40.73 35.06
N THR A 168 -32.34 40.50 33.78
CA THR A 168 -33.48 39.70 33.30
C THR A 168 -33.21 38.20 33.30
N ILE A 169 -31.92 37.76 33.25
CA ILE A 169 -31.52 36.37 33.40
C ILE A 169 -30.48 36.19 34.52
N LYS A 170 -30.35 34.97 35.02
CA LYS A 170 -29.36 34.62 36.05
C LYS A 170 -27.98 34.38 35.44
N MET A 171 -26.94 34.52 36.26
CA MET A 171 -25.55 34.24 35.88
C MET A 171 -25.37 32.83 35.31
N ASN A 172 -26.04 31.83 35.88
CA ASN A 172 -26.01 30.47 35.42
C ASN A 172 -26.52 30.30 33.99
N ASP A 173 -27.56 31.04 33.62
CA ASP A 173 -28.15 30.98 32.28
C ASP A 173 -27.15 31.58 31.27
N TYR A 174 -26.49 32.69 31.60
CA TYR A 174 -25.43 33.30 30.77
C TYR A 174 -24.20 32.40 30.62
N LEU A 175 -23.74 31.77 31.74
CA LEU A 175 -22.61 30.82 31.69
C LEU A 175 -22.92 29.60 30.82
N SER A 176 -24.17 29.12 30.85
CA SER A 176 -24.60 28.04 29.96
C SER A 176 -24.51 28.43 28.48
N MET A 177 -24.90 29.66 28.12
CA MET A 177 -24.77 30.15 26.73
C MET A 177 -23.31 30.28 26.31
N LEU A 178 -22.42 30.69 27.20
CA LEU A 178 -20.98 30.78 26.98
C LEU A 178 -20.36 29.38 26.77
N ASP A 179 -20.73 28.43 27.62
CA ASP A 179 -20.26 27.03 27.51
C ASP A 179 -20.68 26.38 26.17
N GLU A 180 -21.93 26.66 25.74
CA GLU A 180 -22.41 26.18 24.43
C GLU A 180 -21.67 26.79 23.25
N GLU A 181 -21.23 28.06 23.32
CA GLU A 181 -20.35 28.65 22.29
C GLU A 181 -18.98 27.96 22.27
N TYR A 182 -18.36 27.73 23.45
CA TYR A 182 -17.08 27.04 23.54
C TYR A 182 -17.15 25.59 23.04
N LYS A 183 -18.22 24.86 23.35
CA LYS A 183 -18.44 23.51 22.82
C LYS A 183 -18.58 23.51 21.32
N ALA A 184 -19.27 24.46 20.72
CA ALA A 184 -19.40 24.58 19.29
C ALA A 184 -18.03 24.80 18.63
N LYS A 185 -17.17 25.68 19.16
CA LYS A 185 -15.81 25.91 18.68
C LYS A 185 -14.90 24.69 18.84
N ALA A 186 -15.03 23.97 19.96
CA ALA A 186 -14.26 22.74 20.16
C ALA A 186 -14.67 21.63 19.17
N ASN A 187 -15.96 21.54 18.83
CA ASN A 187 -16.43 20.60 17.81
C ASN A 187 -15.92 20.97 16.42
N GLU A 188 -15.91 22.26 16.03
CA GLU A 188 -15.30 22.72 14.77
C GLU A 188 -13.85 22.26 14.67
N SER A 189 -13.03 22.50 15.71
CA SER A 189 -11.62 22.03 15.72
C SER A 189 -11.50 20.52 15.61
N LEU A 190 -12.42 19.74 16.21
CA LEU A 190 -12.45 18.29 16.05
C LEU A 190 -12.76 17.89 14.60
N HIS A 191 -13.75 18.53 13.98
CA HIS A 191 -14.15 18.24 12.59
C HIS A 191 -13.07 18.68 11.59
N GLU A 192 -12.31 19.75 11.86
CA GLU A 192 -11.12 20.10 11.07
C GLU A 192 -10.07 18.96 11.06
N VAL A 193 -9.80 18.38 12.24
CA VAL A 193 -8.90 17.22 12.33
C VAL A 193 -9.45 16.02 11.57
N GLN A 194 -10.75 15.77 11.65
CA GLN A 194 -11.40 14.69 10.91
C GLN A 194 -11.32 14.89 9.39
N LEU A 195 -11.49 16.11 8.89
CA LEU A 195 -11.28 16.43 7.48
C LEU A 195 -9.83 16.16 7.06
N MET A 196 -8.85 16.60 7.85
CA MET A 196 -7.44 16.33 7.58
C MET A 196 -7.16 14.82 7.50
N MET A 197 -7.68 14.04 8.44
CA MET A 197 -7.55 12.58 8.42
C MET A 197 -8.15 11.97 7.15
N ALA A 198 -9.35 12.40 6.76
CA ALA A 198 -10.00 11.91 5.53
C ALA A 198 -9.17 12.22 4.27
N VAL A 199 -8.55 13.41 4.20
CA VAL A 199 -7.67 13.80 3.08
C VAL A 199 -6.41 12.93 3.04
N TYR A 200 -5.77 12.68 4.18
CA TYR A 200 -4.58 11.81 4.20
C TYR A 200 -4.92 10.36 3.89
N ASP A 201 -6.07 9.87 4.32
CA ASP A 201 -6.59 8.56 3.95
C ASP A 201 -6.78 8.46 2.43
N MET A 202 -7.33 9.50 1.81
CA MET A 202 -7.46 9.56 0.35
C MET A 202 -6.11 9.56 -0.35
N LYS A 203 -5.16 10.43 0.08
CA LYS A 203 -3.79 10.47 -0.48
C LYS A 203 -3.11 9.11 -0.39
N ASN A 204 -3.24 8.41 0.74
CA ASN A 204 -2.70 7.06 0.90
C ASN A 204 -3.35 6.05 -0.07
N THR A 205 -4.68 6.14 -0.28
CA THR A 205 -5.40 5.25 -1.20
C THR A 205 -4.97 5.43 -2.65
N ILE A 206 -4.60 6.64 -3.08
CA ILE A 206 -4.10 6.91 -4.44
C ILE A 206 -2.57 6.79 -4.56
N GLY A 207 -1.85 6.52 -3.45
CA GLY A 207 -0.39 6.33 -3.44
C GLY A 207 0.41 7.63 -3.56
N LYS A 208 -0.12 8.72 -3.00
CA LYS A 208 0.53 10.04 -2.94
C LYS A 208 0.98 10.39 -1.53
#